data_77c8d17293c7833244a00388c668d79d
#
_entry.id   77c8d17293c7833244a00388c668d79d
#
_cell.length_a   1.000
_cell.length_b   1.000
_cell.length_c   1.000
_cell.angle_alpha   90.00
_cell.angle_beta   90.00
_cell.angle_gamma   90.00
#
_symmetry.space_group_name_H-M   'P 1'
#
loop_
_entity.id
_entity.type
_entity.pdbx_description
1 polymer ?
#
loop_
_entity_poly.entity_id
_entity_poly.type
_entity_poly.pdbx_seq_one_letter_code
_entity_poly.pdbx_strand_id
1 'polypeptide(L)'
;MPAPSKRDKQSIKRHDQNKTVATRLKKLSRNFYRAMDAGDTERARELRDQSQKAYDKAAGKGTIHPNKASRKVARLDKALATNGSE
;
A
#
# COMPACT_ATOMS: atom_id res chain seq x y z
N MET A 1 20.18 5.06 34.70
CA MET A 1 20.01 4.37 33.44
C MET A 1 20.63 5.13 32.31
N PRO A 2 21.39 4.46 31.44
CA PRO A 2 21.92 5.17 30.29
C PRO A 2 20.78 5.62 29.38
N ALA A 3 20.99 6.75 28.69
CA ALA A 3 20.03 7.26 27.74
C ALA A 3 19.70 6.19 26.67
N PRO A 4 18.48 6.20 26.11
CA PRO A 4 18.15 5.25 25.04
C PRO A 4 19.20 5.32 23.94
N SER A 5 19.64 4.18 23.48
CA SER A 5 20.64 4.13 22.42
C SER A 5 20.09 4.72 21.13
N LYS A 6 20.99 5.08 20.21
CA LYS A 6 20.57 5.55 18.87
C LYS A 6 19.64 4.52 18.19
N ARG A 7 19.82 3.23 18.48
CA ARG A 7 18.96 2.18 17.96
C ARG A 7 17.49 2.36 18.35
N ASP A 8 17.24 2.68 19.62
CA ASP A 8 15.87 2.84 20.12
C ASP A 8 15.18 4.03 19.46
N LYS A 9 15.88 5.15 19.29
CA LYS A 9 15.35 6.32 18.59
C LYS A 9 15.05 6.02 17.14
N GLN A 10 15.91 5.28 16.44
CA GLN A 10 15.69 4.86 15.05
C GLN A 10 14.52 3.91 14.94
N SER A 11 14.37 3.00 15.89
CA SER A 11 13.27 2.04 15.93
C SER A 11 11.93 2.75 16.05
N ILE A 12 11.83 3.77 16.93
CA ILE A 12 10.61 4.56 17.10
C ILE A 12 10.27 5.30 15.81
N LYS A 13 11.25 5.94 15.17
CA LYS A 13 11.04 6.64 13.90
C LYS A 13 10.54 5.70 12.81
N ARG A 14 11.15 4.52 12.70
CA ARG A 14 10.72 3.51 11.71
C ARG A 14 9.30 3.06 11.96
N HIS A 15 8.92 2.85 13.22
CA HIS A 15 7.57 2.46 13.57
C HIS A 15 6.55 3.50 13.14
N ASP A 16 6.82 4.79 13.40
CA ASP A 16 5.94 5.88 13.00
C ASP A 16 5.84 5.99 11.48
N GLN A 17 6.97 5.89 10.77
CA GLN A 17 6.99 5.89 9.31
C GLN A 17 6.21 4.70 8.73
N ASN A 18 6.38 3.50 9.31
CA ASN A 18 5.68 2.31 8.86
C ASN A 18 4.17 2.45 9.05
N LYS A 19 3.75 3.03 10.17
CA LYS A 19 2.34 3.29 10.44
C LYS A 19 1.74 4.25 9.42
N THR A 20 2.45 5.32 9.10
CA THR A 20 2.02 6.30 8.09
C THR A 20 1.89 5.65 6.71
N VAL A 21 2.87 4.84 6.32
CA VAL A 21 2.84 4.12 5.05
C VAL A 21 1.68 3.13 5.01
N ALA A 22 1.47 2.36 6.08
CA ALA A 22 0.38 1.40 6.16
C ALA A 22 -0.99 2.08 6.02
N THR A 23 -1.17 3.23 6.67
CA THR A 23 -2.40 4.02 6.57
C THR A 23 -2.63 4.49 5.14
N ARG A 24 -1.56 4.97 4.48
CA ARG A 24 -1.62 5.43 3.10
C ARG A 24 -2.02 4.30 2.15
N LEU A 25 -1.43 3.12 2.33
CA LEU A 25 -1.73 1.94 1.51
C LEU A 25 -3.18 1.50 1.69
N LYS A 26 -3.69 1.48 2.92
CA LYS A 26 -5.10 1.18 3.20
C LYS A 26 -6.03 2.18 2.53
N LYS A 27 -5.67 3.45 2.57
CA LYS A 27 -6.48 4.53 1.98
C LYS A 27 -6.55 4.36 0.46
N LEU A 28 -5.43 4.05 -0.19
CA LEU A 28 -5.39 3.81 -1.63
C LEU A 28 -6.25 2.61 -2.01
N SER A 29 -6.14 1.50 -1.28
CA SER A 29 -6.96 0.30 -1.52
C SER A 29 -8.44 0.60 -1.34
N ARG A 30 -8.81 1.33 -0.29
CA ARG A 30 -10.21 1.71 -0.03
C ARG A 30 -10.76 2.56 -1.18
N ASN A 31 -9.99 3.55 -1.63
CA ASN A 31 -10.40 4.41 -2.74
C ASN A 31 -10.55 3.61 -4.03
N PHE A 32 -9.65 2.66 -4.26
CA PHE A 32 -9.74 1.76 -5.41
C PHE A 32 -11.07 0.98 -5.40
N TYR A 33 -11.40 0.34 -4.29
CA TYR A 33 -12.64 -0.44 -4.19
C TYR A 33 -13.88 0.45 -4.30
N ARG A 34 -13.83 1.67 -3.77
CA ARG A 34 -14.92 2.64 -3.94
C ARG A 34 -15.12 3.01 -5.41
N ALA A 35 -14.03 3.22 -6.15
CA ALA A 35 -14.11 3.52 -7.57
C ALA A 35 -14.69 2.33 -8.34
N MET A 36 -14.31 1.10 -7.96
CA MET A 36 -14.87 -0.11 -8.56
C MET A 36 -16.37 -0.22 -8.32
N ASP A 37 -16.82 0.03 -7.09
CA ASP A 37 -18.24 0.00 -6.73
C ASP A 37 -19.04 1.07 -7.49
N ALA A 38 -18.42 2.22 -7.72
CA ALA A 38 -19.06 3.31 -8.47
C ALA A 38 -19.05 3.07 -9.99
N GLY A 39 -18.38 2.02 -10.46
CA GLY A 39 -18.25 1.73 -11.87
C GLY A 39 -17.24 2.58 -12.61
N ASP A 40 -16.41 3.34 -11.88
CA ASP A 40 -15.40 4.23 -12.44
C ASP A 40 -14.09 3.44 -12.66
N THR A 41 -14.06 2.69 -13.75
CA THR A 41 -12.92 1.81 -14.08
C THR A 41 -11.64 2.60 -14.34
N GLU A 42 -11.74 3.77 -14.97
CA GLU A 42 -10.57 4.61 -15.25
C GLU A 42 -9.91 5.08 -13.98
N ARG A 43 -10.71 5.56 -13.02
CA ARG A 43 -10.19 5.99 -11.73
C ARG A 43 -9.63 4.82 -10.94
N ALA A 44 -10.29 3.66 -11.03
CA ALA A 44 -9.80 2.44 -10.39
C ALA A 44 -8.42 2.05 -10.93
N ARG A 45 -8.19 2.17 -12.25
CA ARG A 45 -6.89 1.90 -12.85
C ARG A 45 -5.82 2.88 -12.35
N GLU A 46 -6.14 4.16 -12.27
CA GLU A 46 -5.22 5.16 -11.73
C GLU A 46 -4.86 4.85 -10.28
N LEU A 47 -5.85 4.52 -9.47
CA LEU A 47 -5.63 4.16 -8.06
C LEU A 47 -4.82 2.88 -7.93
N ARG A 48 -5.05 1.91 -8.81
CA ARG A 48 -4.25 0.68 -8.87
C ARG A 48 -2.78 1.00 -9.16
N ASP A 49 -2.52 1.86 -10.14
CA ASP A 49 -1.14 2.24 -10.49
C ASP A 49 -0.48 2.99 -9.33
N GLN A 50 -1.20 3.91 -8.69
CA GLN A 50 -0.70 4.60 -7.50
C GLN A 50 -0.42 3.63 -6.35
N SER A 51 -1.30 2.64 -6.17
CA SER A 51 -1.13 1.61 -5.15
C SER A 51 0.11 0.77 -5.45
N GLN A 52 0.31 0.37 -6.71
CA GLN A 52 1.48 -0.40 -7.10
C GLN A 52 2.77 0.35 -6.78
N LYS A 53 2.85 1.62 -7.17
CA LYS A 53 4.02 2.46 -6.87
C LYS A 53 4.25 2.57 -5.38
N ALA A 54 3.19 2.78 -4.60
CA ALA A 54 3.30 2.92 -3.15
C ALA A 54 3.74 1.61 -2.50
N TYR A 55 3.19 0.46 -2.93
CA TYR A 55 3.60 -0.85 -2.43
C TYR A 55 5.03 -1.19 -2.80
N ASP A 56 5.45 -0.94 -4.04
CA ASP A 56 6.81 -1.17 -4.50
C ASP A 56 7.81 -0.33 -3.68
N LYS A 57 7.48 0.94 -3.45
CA LYS A 57 8.30 1.85 -2.66
C LYS A 57 8.41 1.38 -1.21
N ALA A 58 7.31 0.95 -0.62
CA ALA A 58 7.28 0.43 0.75
C ALA A 58 8.09 -0.86 0.86
N ALA A 59 7.99 -1.75 -0.12
CA ALA A 59 8.78 -2.98 -0.17
C ALA A 59 10.28 -2.68 -0.31
N GLY A 60 10.62 -1.70 -1.16
CA GLY A 60 12.01 -1.28 -1.34
C GLY A 60 12.63 -0.69 -0.07
N LYS A 61 11.83 -0.01 0.75
CA LYS A 61 12.27 0.54 2.03
C LYS A 61 12.26 -0.49 3.17
N GLY A 62 11.74 -1.69 2.94
CA GLY A 62 11.63 -2.72 3.96
C GLY A 62 10.46 -2.53 4.91
N THR A 63 9.53 -1.60 4.62
CA THR A 63 8.34 -1.38 5.43
C THR A 63 7.40 -2.57 5.38
N ILE A 64 7.26 -3.18 4.19
CA ILE A 64 6.50 -4.40 3.99
C ILE A 64 7.34 -5.40 3.21
N HIS A 65 7.03 -6.68 3.35
CA HIS A 65 7.72 -7.72 2.60
C HIS A 65 7.33 -7.66 1.11
N PRO A 66 8.27 -7.87 0.18
CA PRO A 66 7.97 -7.84 -1.26
C PRO A 66 6.84 -8.78 -1.66
N ASN A 67 6.75 -9.96 -1.06
CA ASN A 67 5.68 -10.93 -1.35
C ASN A 67 4.31 -10.37 -0.96
N LYS A 68 4.22 -9.68 0.17
CA LYS A 68 2.98 -9.04 0.61
C LYS A 68 2.56 -7.95 -0.36
N ALA A 69 3.51 -7.12 -0.82
CA ALA A 69 3.25 -6.08 -1.81
C ALA A 69 2.72 -6.69 -3.11
N SER A 70 3.36 -7.73 -3.61
CA SER A 70 2.94 -8.42 -4.83
C SER A 70 1.53 -8.99 -4.72
N ARG A 71 1.21 -9.62 -3.59
CA ARG A 71 -0.13 -10.18 -3.34
C ARG A 71 -1.20 -9.10 -3.33
N LYS A 72 -0.93 -7.97 -2.69
CA LYS A 72 -1.89 -6.86 -2.61
C LYS A 72 -2.15 -6.28 -4.00
N VAL A 73 -1.10 -6.05 -4.79
CA VAL A 73 -1.24 -5.53 -6.17
C VAL A 73 -1.97 -6.55 -7.05
N ALA A 74 -1.65 -7.84 -6.91
CA ALA A 74 -2.33 -8.90 -7.65
C ALA A 74 -3.83 -8.93 -7.36
N ARG A 75 -4.24 -8.69 -6.12
CA ARG A 75 -5.67 -8.59 -5.76
C ARG A 75 -6.35 -7.42 -6.47
N LEU A 76 -5.69 -6.28 -6.54
CA LEU A 76 -6.22 -5.11 -7.26
C LEU A 76 -6.36 -5.41 -8.75
N ASP A 77 -5.36 -6.03 -9.35
CA ASP A 77 -5.39 -6.44 -10.76
C ASP A 77 -6.52 -7.42 -11.02
N LYS A 78 -6.70 -8.39 -10.14
CA LYS A 78 -7.75 -9.40 -10.27
C LYS A 78 -9.12 -8.75 -10.20
N ALA A 79 -9.32 -7.79 -9.29
CA ALA A 79 -10.58 -7.06 -9.17
C ALA A 79 -10.88 -6.27 -10.45
N LEU A 80 -9.87 -5.60 -11.02
CA LEU A 80 -10.02 -4.87 -12.28
C LEU A 80 -10.36 -5.82 -13.43
N ALA A 81 -9.68 -6.94 -13.53
CA ALA A 81 -9.91 -7.93 -14.58
C ALA A 81 -11.33 -8.51 -14.48
N THR A 82 -11.79 -8.78 -13.27
CA THR A 82 -13.13 -9.33 -13.04
C THR A 82 -14.21 -8.36 -13.48
N ASN A 83 -14.09 -7.08 -13.13
CA ASN A 83 -15.06 -6.07 -13.54
C ASN A 83 -14.89 -5.67 -15.00
N GLY A 84 -13.68 -5.76 -15.53
CA GLY A 84 -13.41 -5.44 -16.93
C GLY A 84 -13.85 -6.52 -17.90
N SER A 85 -14.14 -7.74 -17.43
CA SER A 85 -14.57 -8.85 -18.28
C SER A 85 -16.09 -8.93 -18.46
N GLU A 86 -16.81 -8.07 -17.82
CA GLU A 86 -18.23 -7.90 -18.06
C GLU A 86 -18.44 -6.87 -19.18
#